data_c298c6aa338144121baf48cd851629ee
#
_entry.id   c298c6aa338144121baf48cd851629ee
#
_cell.length_a   1.000
_cell.length_b   1.000
_cell.length_c   1.000
_cell.angle_alpha   90.00
_cell.angle_beta   90.00
_cell.angle_gamma   90.00
#
_symmetry.space_group_name_H-M   'P 1'
#
loop_
_entity.id
_entity.type
_entity.pdbx_description
1 polymer ?
#
loop_
_entity_poly.entity_id
_entity_poly.type
_entity_poly.pdbx_seq_one_letter_code
_entity_poly.pdbx_strand_id
1 'polypeptide(L)'
;MPLRTTTAQRPELAPAPAHPRRILISTDTYPPDVNGTAVFTYRLASGLAARGNEVHVVCQSDQGPATADVVDGVVVHRLRSAPLLVHPTMRVTVPTRLDRLMNAVQPDVLHSQGHFVVGRAAIAAARRSQVPIVATNHFMPDNLFQFGHIPDRLRRKAGQLAWRDFARIFDRADHITTPTPLAAKLLADQGFAREVESVSCGIDLARFYPHAEPKAWARKLFDLPDRPTALFVGRLDEEKRLDELVRALPYVLNGTDAQIALVGQGNQRPELERLAERIGVRERVFFLGYVPDENMPQAFAAADLFAMPSVAELQSIATLEAMASGLPVVAANAMALPHLVADNGYLFEPRDVMSLARHMTTILTDDDLRARLGKASRDLALTHDHQNSLARFEKIYDEVTR
;
A
#
# COMPACT_ATOMS: atom_id res chain seq x y z
N MET A 1 -40.37 15.29 2.21
CA MET A 1 -40.19 13.97 2.85
C MET A 1 -38.77 13.93 3.36
N PRO A 2 -38.49 13.71 4.65
CA PRO A 2 -37.12 13.63 5.14
C PRO A 2 -36.47 12.33 4.69
N LEU A 3 -35.26 12.43 4.14
CA LEU A 3 -34.40 11.33 3.76
C LEU A 3 -34.11 10.43 4.97
N ARG A 4 -34.46 9.16 4.88
CA ARG A 4 -34.04 8.17 5.85
C ARG A 4 -32.56 7.92 5.67
N THR A 5 -31.74 8.47 6.54
CA THR A 5 -30.35 8.08 6.73
C THR A 5 -30.33 6.62 7.20
N THR A 6 -29.98 5.72 6.32
CA THR A 6 -29.62 4.35 6.71
C THR A 6 -28.26 4.45 7.39
N THR A 7 -28.28 4.44 8.70
CA THR A 7 -27.09 4.33 9.54
C THR A 7 -26.46 2.96 9.23
N ALA A 8 -25.38 2.95 8.47
CA ALA A 8 -24.52 1.79 8.38
C ALA A 8 -24.08 1.43 9.80
N GLN A 9 -24.45 0.23 10.26
CA GLN A 9 -23.98 -0.26 11.55
C GLN A 9 -22.44 -0.23 11.52
N ARG A 10 -21.83 0.59 12.37
CA ARG A 10 -20.40 0.51 12.66
C ARG A 10 -20.13 -0.94 13.10
N PRO A 11 -19.17 -1.65 12.48
CA PRO A 11 -18.78 -2.95 12.99
C PRO A 11 -18.42 -2.80 14.47
N GLU A 12 -18.95 -3.68 15.31
CA GLU A 12 -18.59 -3.76 16.72
C GLU A 12 -17.07 -3.87 16.80
N LEU A 13 -16.42 -2.90 17.43
CA LEU A 13 -15.00 -2.97 17.72
C LEU A 13 -14.75 -4.26 18.50
N ALA A 14 -13.83 -5.08 18.03
CA ALA A 14 -13.44 -6.26 18.78
C ALA A 14 -13.07 -5.83 20.22
N PRO A 15 -13.39 -6.66 21.24
CA PRO A 15 -13.15 -6.29 22.63
C PRO A 15 -11.69 -5.88 22.82
N ALA A 16 -11.48 -4.84 23.64
CA ALA A 16 -10.13 -4.37 24.01
C ALA A 16 -9.30 -5.57 24.52
N PRO A 17 -7.98 -5.59 24.24
CA PRO A 17 -7.11 -6.65 24.73
C PRO A 17 -7.19 -6.71 26.25
N ALA A 18 -7.17 -7.94 26.81
CA ALA A 18 -7.24 -8.16 28.26
C ALA A 18 -6.13 -7.44 29.02
N HIS A 19 -5.01 -7.15 28.36
CA HIS A 19 -3.87 -6.41 28.87
C HIS A 19 -3.37 -5.42 27.81
N PRO A 20 -3.59 -4.08 27.99
CA PRO A 20 -3.02 -3.06 27.12
C PRO A 20 -1.50 -3.19 27.07
N ARG A 21 -0.94 -3.18 25.86
CA ARG A 21 0.53 -3.24 25.64
C ARG A 21 1.05 -1.89 25.25
N ARG A 22 2.29 -1.66 25.64
CA ARG A 22 3.10 -0.56 25.14
C ARG A 22 3.88 -1.03 23.92
N ILE A 23 3.49 -0.55 22.74
CA ILE A 23 4.01 -0.98 21.45
C ILE A 23 4.85 0.15 20.85
N LEU A 24 6.11 -0.13 20.50
CA LEU A 24 6.94 0.80 19.73
C LEU A 24 7.00 0.31 18.29
N ILE A 25 6.47 1.11 17.34
CA ILE A 25 6.55 0.84 15.92
C ILE A 25 7.68 1.67 15.32
N SER A 26 8.62 1.05 14.61
CA SER A 26 9.68 1.77 13.89
C SER A 26 9.47 1.69 12.38
N THR A 27 9.59 2.83 11.71
CA THR A 27 9.43 2.94 10.25
C THR A 27 10.31 4.05 9.69
N ASP A 28 10.77 3.89 8.44
CA ASP A 28 11.49 4.94 7.73
C ASP A 28 10.53 5.92 7.03
N THR A 29 9.25 5.53 6.80
CA THR A 29 8.23 6.38 6.18
C THR A 29 6.94 6.38 7.00
N TYR A 30 6.37 7.57 7.24
CA TYR A 30 5.11 7.77 7.98
C TYR A 30 4.42 9.03 7.43
N PRO A 31 3.09 9.19 7.54
CA PRO A 31 2.45 10.42 7.08
C PRO A 31 3.18 11.70 7.55
N PRO A 32 3.36 12.69 6.64
CA PRO A 32 2.66 12.89 5.36
C PRO A 32 3.24 12.16 4.13
N ASP A 33 4.18 11.23 4.30
CA ASP A 33 4.68 10.42 3.17
C ASP A 33 3.55 9.62 2.52
N VAL A 34 3.46 9.64 1.19
CA VAL A 34 2.42 8.96 0.41
C VAL A 34 2.99 7.69 -0.22
N ASN A 35 2.97 6.59 0.51
CA ASN A 35 3.33 5.26 0.02
C ASN A 35 2.65 4.16 0.85
N GLY A 36 2.62 2.93 0.33
CA GLY A 36 1.94 1.80 0.97
C GLY A 36 2.41 1.50 2.40
N THR A 37 3.72 1.59 2.68
CA THR A 37 4.28 1.37 4.02
C THR A 37 3.81 2.43 5.01
N ALA A 38 3.81 3.70 4.62
CA ALA A 38 3.36 4.80 5.47
C ALA A 38 1.86 4.66 5.81
N VAL A 39 1.03 4.35 4.80
CA VAL A 39 -0.42 4.12 4.98
C VAL A 39 -0.68 2.91 5.88
N PHE A 40 0.00 1.79 5.63
CA PHE A 40 -0.14 0.60 6.46
C PHE A 40 0.28 0.88 7.91
N THR A 41 1.46 1.49 8.12
CA THR A 41 1.99 1.76 9.46
C THR A 41 1.06 2.70 10.25
N TYR A 42 0.52 3.71 9.59
CA TYR A 42 -0.46 4.62 10.20
C TYR A 42 -1.73 3.87 10.62
N ARG A 43 -2.32 3.07 9.71
CA ARG A 43 -3.54 2.29 9.98
C ARG A 43 -3.30 1.25 11.08
N LEU A 44 -2.15 0.58 11.07
CA LEU A 44 -1.76 -0.35 12.13
C LEU A 44 -1.66 0.37 13.49
N ALA A 45 -0.92 1.48 13.54
CA ALA A 45 -0.68 2.21 14.78
C ALA A 45 -1.99 2.79 15.37
N SER A 46 -2.77 3.51 14.57
CA SER A 46 -4.05 4.09 15.00
C SER A 46 -5.08 3.02 15.35
N GLY A 47 -5.13 1.92 14.58
CA GLY A 47 -5.99 0.79 14.87
C GLY A 47 -5.66 0.09 16.20
N LEU A 48 -4.39 -0.14 16.49
CA LEU A 48 -3.94 -0.71 17.77
C LEU A 48 -4.21 0.24 18.95
N ALA A 49 -4.02 1.55 18.74
CA ALA A 49 -4.35 2.57 19.76
C ALA A 49 -5.86 2.61 20.04
N ALA A 50 -6.70 2.57 19.00
CA ALA A 50 -8.15 2.51 19.13
C ALA A 50 -8.65 1.26 19.86
N ARG A 51 -7.86 0.18 19.87
CA ARG A 51 -8.11 -1.06 20.61
C ARG A 51 -7.58 -1.03 22.04
N GLY A 52 -7.05 0.11 22.52
CA GLY A 52 -6.65 0.35 23.91
C GLY A 52 -5.17 0.10 24.21
N ASN A 53 -4.31 -0.15 23.19
CA ASN A 53 -2.87 -0.23 23.41
C ASN A 53 -2.24 1.17 23.51
N GLU A 54 -1.14 1.30 24.25
CA GLU A 54 -0.28 2.47 24.24
C GLU A 54 0.69 2.34 23.05
N VAL A 55 0.48 3.15 22.01
CA VAL A 55 1.23 3.01 20.77
C VAL A 55 2.14 4.21 20.54
N HIS A 56 3.41 3.94 20.33
CA HIS A 56 4.45 4.89 19.94
C HIS A 56 4.95 4.55 18.55
N VAL A 57 5.12 5.55 17.70
CA VAL A 57 5.78 5.41 16.39
C VAL A 57 7.07 6.19 16.41
N VAL A 58 8.17 5.59 15.95
CA VAL A 58 9.43 6.29 15.67
C VAL A 58 9.69 6.30 14.16
N CYS A 59 9.80 7.50 13.59
CA CYS A 59 10.02 7.69 12.16
C CYS A 59 10.96 8.88 11.90
N GLN A 60 11.34 9.10 10.64
CA GLN A 60 12.09 10.30 10.29
C GLN A 60 11.17 11.54 10.23
N SER A 61 11.75 12.72 10.51
CA SER A 61 11.04 13.99 10.35
C SER A 61 10.93 14.37 8.87
N ASP A 62 9.76 14.77 8.44
CA ASP A 62 9.50 15.35 7.12
C ASP A 62 9.94 16.83 7.04
N GLN A 63 9.98 17.54 8.18
CA GLN A 63 10.36 18.96 8.28
C GLN A 63 11.84 19.16 8.60
N GLY A 64 12.57 18.14 9.07
CA GLY A 64 13.97 18.20 9.45
C GLY A 64 14.21 18.18 10.95
N PRO A 65 13.64 19.08 11.79
CA PRO A 65 13.77 19.02 13.24
C PRO A 65 13.15 17.76 13.83
N ALA A 66 13.66 17.34 15.01
CA ALA A 66 13.00 16.30 15.81
C ALA A 66 11.77 16.88 16.52
N THR A 67 10.67 16.13 16.48
CA THR A 67 9.41 16.47 17.21
C THR A 67 8.82 15.23 17.89
N ALA A 68 7.88 15.48 18.79
CA ALA A 68 7.04 14.42 19.36
C ALA A 68 5.61 14.99 19.47
N ASP A 69 4.67 14.35 18.80
CA ASP A 69 3.29 14.79 18.69
C ASP A 69 2.34 13.61 18.95
N VAL A 70 1.09 13.89 19.32
CA VAL A 70 0.04 12.87 19.45
C VAL A 70 -0.92 13.01 18.26
N VAL A 71 -1.05 11.94 17.46
CA VAL A 71 -1.94 11.90 16.30
C VAL A 71 -2.80 10.64 16.40
N ASP A 72 -4.11 10.78 16.43
CA ASP A 72 -5.08 9.66 16.51
C ASP A 72 -4.78 8.65 17.63
N GLY A 73 -4.40 9.15 18.80
CA GLY A 73 -4.08 8.34 19.98
C GLY A 73 -2.66 7.70 19.96
N VAL A 74 -1.87 7.99 18.94
CA VAL A 74 -0.50 7.49 18.76
C VAL A 74 0.51 8.58 19.08
N VAL A 75 1.52 8.28 19.90
CA VAL A 75 2.65 9.18 20.15
C VAL A 75 3.69 9.02 19.04
N VAL A 76 3.83 10.03 18.20
CA VAL A 76 4.74 10.00 17.03
C VAL A 76 6.04 10.72 17.35
N HIS A 77 7.14 9.99 17.43
CA HIS A 77 8.50 10.49 17.64
C HIS A 77 9.20 10.67 16.30
N ARG A 78 9.32 11.90 15.81
CA ARG A 78 10.02 12.22 14.57
C ARG A 78 11.50 12.50 14.86
N LEU A 79 12.38 11.71 14.26
CA LEU A 79 13.82 11.87 14.39
C LEU A 79 14.33 12.95 13.46
N ARG A 80 15.35 13.70 13.89
CA ARG A 80 15.98 14.72 13.03
C ARG A 80 16.43 14.11 11.71
N SER A 81 16.12 14.79 10.61
CA SER A 81 16.46 14.36 9.26
C SER A 81 17.05 15.51 8.44
N ALA A 82 17.76 15.16 7.35
CA ALA A 82 18.27 16.10 6.38
C ALA A 82 17.92 15.62 4.95
N PRO A 83 17.70 16.53 3.99
CA PRO A 83 17.53 16.17 2.59
C PRO A 83 18.73 15.40 2.07
N LEU A 84 18.49 14.39 1.23
CA LEU A 84 19.58 13.70 0.55
C LEU A 84 20.01 14.54 -0.67
N LEU A 85 21.32 14.88 -0.76
CA LEU A 85 21.84 15.75 -1.81
C LEU A 85 21.59 15.24 -3.25
N VAL A 86 21.54 13.90 -3.40
CA VAL A 86 21.33 13.24 -4.70
C VAL A 86 19.85 13.01 -5.05
N HIS A 87 18.94 13.24 -4.11
CA HIS A 87 17.49 13.03 -4.33
C HIS A 87 16.68 13.98 -3.43
N PRO A 88 16.17 15.11 -3.98
CA PRO A 88 15.56 16.19 -3.18
C PRO A 88 14.35 15.80 -2.34
N THR A 89 13.62 14.76 -2.78
CA THR A 89 12.42 14.26 -2.07
C THR A 89 12.73 13.19 -1.02
N MET A 90 13.98 12.67 -0.99
CA MET A 90 14.40 11.71 0.03
C MET A 90 15.12 12.43 1.17
N ARG A 91 14.80 12.00 2.39
CA ARG A 91 15.47 12.47 3.60
C ARG A 91 16.21 11.31 4.27
N VAL A 92 17.25 11.65 5.00
CA VAL A 92 18.04 10.67 5.76
C VAL A 92 18.12 11.11 7.20
N THR A 93 17.90 10.17 8.08
CA THR A 93 18.02 10.34 9.52
C THR A 93 19.24 9.59 10.03
N VAL A 94 19.91 10.17 11.03
CA VAL A 94 20.93 9.47 11.83
C VAL A 94 20.32 9.21 13.21
N PRO A 95 19.86 8.00 13.50
CA PRO A 95 19.14 7.70 14.74
C PRO A 95 20.13 7.53 15.91
N THR A 96 20.69 8.62 16.40
CA THR A 96 21.75 8.64 17.42
C THR A 96 21.26 8.36 18.84
N ARG A 97 19.93 8.29 19.09
CA ARG A 97 19.35 8.27 20.45
C ARG A 97 18.22 7.27 20.66
N LEU A 98 18.15 6.19 19.88
CA LEU A 98 17.08 5.19 20.01
C LEU A 98 17.15 4.41 21.33
N ASP A 99 18.34 4.21 21.88
CA ASP A 99 18.46 3.62 23.23
C ASP A 99 17.79 4.49 24.30
N ARG A 100 17.89 5.83 24.19
CA ARG A 100 17.19 6.75 25.11
C ARG A 100 15.69 6.69 24.93
N LEU A 101 15.20 6.60 23.69
CA LEU A 101 13.77 6.45 23.41
C LEU A 101 13.27 5.09 23.93
N MET A 102 14.01 4.02 23.67
CA MET A 102 13.71 2.67 24.18
C MET A 102 13.57 2.66 25.70
N ASN A 103 14.51 3.29 26.42
CA ASN A 103 14.48 3.39 27.87
C ASN A 103 13.35 4.32 28.39
N ALA A 104 12.99 5.36 27.66
CA ALA A 104 11.92 6.28 28.05
C ALA A 104 10.53 5.67 27.83
N VAL A 105 10.34 4.97 26.71
CA VAL A 105 9.07 4.31 26.35
C VAL A 105 8.91 2.98 27.08
N GLN A 106 9.99 2.22 27.31
CA GLN A 106 9.96 0.86 27.87
C GLN A 106 8.89 -0.02 27.21
N PRO A 107 8.96 -0.21 25.88
CA PRO A 107 7.94 -0.96 25.16
C PRO A 107 7.98 -2.44 25.53
N ASP A 108 6.81 -3.09 25.55
CA ASP A 108 6.67 -4.54 25.70
C ASP A 108 7.13 -5.26 24.43
N VAL A 109 6.97 -4.60 23.26
CA VAL A 109 7.35 -5.13 21.96
C VAL A 109 7.80 -4.00 21.03
N LEU A 110 8.84 -4.26 20.23
CA LEU A 110 9.18 -3.47 19.04
C LEU A 110 8.56 -4.11 17.80
N HIS A 111 7.82 -3.34 17.00
CA HIS A 111 7.39 -3.77 15.67
C HIS A 111 8.07 -2.92 14.58
N SER A 112 9.05 -3.49 13.88
CA SER A 112 9.79 -2.80 12.82
C SER A 112 9.14 -3.00 11.46
N GLN A 113 8.86 -1.91 10.73
CA GLN A 113 8.23 -1.91 9.39
C GLN A 113 9.26 -1.90 8.25
N GLY A 114 10.51 -2.13 8.56
CA GLY A 114 11.58 -2.18 7.57
C GLY A 114 12.96 -2.38 8.17
N HIS A 115 13.95 -2.54 7.29
CA HIS A 115 15.34 -2.81 7.64
C HIS A 115 16.29 -1.64 7.34
N PHE A 116 15.73 -0.48 6.93
CA PHE A 116 16.51 0.70 6.62
C PHE A 116 17.01 1.43 7.88
N VAL A 117 17.28 2.72 7.79
CA VAL A 117 18.02 3.45 8.81
C VAL A 117 17.33 3.41 10.18
N VAL A 118 16.04 3.76 10.25
CA VAL A 118 15.29 3.81 11.50
C VAL A 118 15.03 2.37 12.03
N GLY A 119 14.54 1.49 11.15
CA GLY A 119 14.25 0.10 11.50
C GLY A 119 15.48 -0.65 12.01
N ARG A 120 16.62 -0.52 11.32
CA ARG A 120 17.90 -1.14 11.72
C ARG A 120 18.35 -0.69 13.10
N ALA A 121 18.27 0.61 13.37
CA ALA A 121 18.68 1.17 14.65
C ALA A 121 17.72 0.79 15.77
N ALA A 122 16.41 0.72 15.50
CA ALA A 122 15.40 0.27 16.46
C ALA A 122 15.59 -1.20 16.83
N ILE A 123 15.78 -2.09 15.84
CA ILE A 123 16.08 -3.51 16.07
C ILE A 123 17.36 -3.67 16.92
N ALA A 124 18.41 -2.89 16.61
CA ALA A 124 19.64 -2.94 17.39
C ALA A 124 19.46 -2.46 18.85
N ALA A 125 18.66 -1.41 19.08
CA ALA A 125 18.33 -0.92 20.41
C ALA A 125 17.48 -1.93 21.20
N ALA A 126 16.43 -2.48 20.60
CA ALA A 126 15.56 -3.49 21.21
C ALA A 126 16.34 -4.73 21.65
N ARG A 127 17.26 -5.22 20.81
CA ARG A 127 18.15 -6.36 21.18
C ARG A 127 19.03 -6.05 22.40
N ARG A 128 19.57 -4.81 22.53
CA ARG A 128 20.34 -4.42 23.72
C ARG A 128 19.49 -4.33 24.99
N SER A 129 18.23 -3.88 24.82
CA SER A 129 17.26 -3.74 25.92
C SER A 129 16.46 -5.02 26.18
N GLN A 130 16.73 -6.11 25.47
CA GLN A 130 16.03 -7.40 25.56
C GLN A 130 14.50 -7.27 25.30
N VAL A 131 14.09 -6.31 24.48
CA VAL A 131 12.71 -6.14 24.06
C VAL A 131 12.42 -7.09 22.89
N PRO A 132 11.33 -7.88 22.94
CA PRO A 132 10.89 -8.73 21.83
C PRO A 132 10.65 -7.94 20.54
N ILE A 133 10.96 -8.56 19.39
CA ILE A 133 10.96 -7.88 18.10
C ILE A 133 10.05 -8.62 17.09
N VAL A 134 9.08 -7.91 16.56
CA VAL A 134 8.34 -8.29 15.34
C VAL A 134 8.88 -7.46 14.19
N ALA A 135 9.07 -8.04 13.01
CA ALA A 135 9.51 -7.33 11.82
C ALA A 135 8.59 -7.63 10.64
N THR A 136 8.03 -6.58 10.02
CA THR A 136 7.20 -6.71 8.82
C THR A 136 7.94 -6.20 7.59
N ASN A 137 7.99 -7.03 6.55
CA ASN A 137 8.58 -6.63 5.28
C ASN A 137 7.54 -5.98 4.36
N HIS A 138 7.85 -4.76 3.89
CA HIS A 138 7.10 -4.04 2.87
C HIS A 138 7.94 -3.71 1.63
N PHE A 139 9.14 -4.25 1.53
CA PHE A 139 10.11 -3.84 0.53
C PHE A 139 10.84 -5.03 -0.08
N MET A 140 11.20 -4.88 -1.36
CA MET A 140 12.08 -5.80 -2.05
C MET A 140 13.33 -5.08 -2.52
N PRO A 141 14.54 -5.60 -2.21
CA PRO A 141 15.80 -5.02 -2.66
C PRO A 141 15.88 -4.82 -4.16
N ASP A 142 15.22 -5.68 -4.95
CA ASP A 142 15.19 -5.56 -6.40
C ASP A 142 14.59 -4.24 -6.89
N ASN A 143 13.67 -3.65 -6.12
CA ASN A 143 13.06 -2.34 -6.43
C ASN A 143 14.07 -1.18 -6.34
N LEU A 144 15.17 -1.32 -5.56
CA LEU A 144 16.24 -0.29 -5.49
C LEU A 144 17.04 -0.20 -6.79
N PHE A 145 17.15 -1.29 -7.53
CA PHE A 145 18.05 -1.39 -8.68
C PHE A 145 17.36 -1.08 -10.01
N GLN A 146 16.09 -0.72 -9.98
CA GLN A 146 15.35 -0.23 -11.15
C GLN A 146 15.74 1.23 -11.48
N PHE A 147 16.28 1.97 -10.51
CA PHE A 147 16.71 3.34 -10.67
C PHE A 147 18.21 3.40 -11.04
N GLY A 148 18.53 3.41 -12.32
CA GLY A 148 19.88 3.70 -12.80
C GLY A 148 20.44 2.71 -13.82
N HIS A 149 21.34 3.19 -14.68
CA HIS A 149 22.06 2.41 -15.68
C HIS A 149 23.24 1.66 -15.04
N ILE A 150 22.94 0.72 -14.15
CA ILE A 150 23.95 -0.13 -13.52
C ILE A 150 24.12 -1.39 -14.38
N PRO A 151 25.36 -1.75 -14.78
CA PRO A 151 25.61 -2.98 -15.53
C PRO A 151 25.04 -4.23 -14.81
N ASP A 152 24.42 -5.16 -15.54
CA ASP A 152 23.69 -6.30 -14.99
C ASP A 152 24.49 -7.17 -14.01
N ARG A 153 25.82 -7.31 -14.24
CA ARG A 153 26.70 -8.06 -13.34
C ARG A 153 26.87 -7.39 -11.98
N LEU A 154 26.99 -6.05 -11.97
CA LEU A 154 27.11 -5.27 -10.75
C LEU A 154 25.76 -5.21 -10.01
N ARG A 155 24.67 -5.07 -10.76
CA ARG A 155 23.30 -5.08 -10.23
C ARG A 155 23.00 -6.39 -9.50
N ARG A 156 23.34 -7.56 -10.11
CA ARG A 156 23.16 -8.87 -9.47
C ARG A 156 23.96 -9.01 -8.18
N LYS A 157 25.24 -8.63 -8.17
CA LYS A 157 26.08 -8.69 -6.97
C LYS A 157 25.57 -7.74 -5.86
N ALA A 158 25.21 -6.53 -6.23
CA ALA A 158 24.63 -5.55 -5.28
C ALA A 158 23.29 -6.05 -4.71
N GLY A 159 22.43 -6.65 -5.55
CA GLY A 159 21.18 -7.28 -5.12
C GLY A 159 21.42 -8.42 -4.11
N GLN A 160 22.34 -9.33 -4.38
CA GLN A 160 22.69 -10.40 -3.46
C GLN A 160 23.22 -9.88 -2.11
N LEU A 161 24.04 -8.82 -2.13
CA LEU A 161 24.53 -8.21 -0.90
C LEU A 161 23.39 -7.52 -0.13
N ALA A 162 22.50 -6.82 -0.82
CA ALA A 162 21.34 -6.18 -0.21
C ALA A 162 20.40 -7.21 0.43
N TRP A 163 20.13 -8.33 -0.25
CA TRP A 163 19.33 -9.43 0.28
C TRP A 163 19.97 -10.06 1.51
N ARG A 164 21.30 -10.33 1.50
CA ARG A 164 22.02 -10.86 2.65
C ARG A 164 22.01 -9.92 3.86
N ASP A 165 22.17 -8.62 3.60
CA ASP A 165 22.12 -7.62 4.68
C ASP A 165 20.70 -7.50 5.26
N PHE A 166 19.68 -7.53 4.40
CA PHE A 166 18.30 -7.53 4.82
C PHE A 166 17.98 -8.75 5.69
N ALA A 167 18.28 -9.97 5.22
CA ALA A 167 18.09 -11.20 5.99
C ALA A 167 18.80 -11.14 7.34
N ARG A 168 20.08 -10.70 7.39
CA ARG A 168 20.84 -10.54 8.63
C ARG A 168 20.17 -9.61 9.65
N ILE A 169 19.49 -8.56 9.19
CA ILE A 169 18.80 -7.63 10.09
C ILE A 169 17.51 -8.24 10.59
N PHE A 170 16.70 -8.84 9.69
CA PHE A 170 15.41 -9.41 10.06
C PHE A 170 15.53 -10.72 10.85
N ASP A 171 16.58 -11.51 10.66
CA ASP A 171 16.85 -12.70 11.48
C ASP A 171 17.09 -12.40 12.98
N ARG A 172 17.25 -11.11 13.31
CA ARG A 172 17.27 -10.66 14.70
C ARG A 172 15.88 -10.50 15.30
N ALA A 173 14.83 -10.48 14.52
CA ALA A 173 13.47 -10.43 15.02
C ALA A 173 13.04 -11.79 15.58
N ASP A 174 12.14 -11.79 16.54
CA ASP A 174 11.57 -13.00 17.13
C ASP A 174 10.44 -13.55 16.26
N HIS A 175 9.76 -12.67 15.49
CA HIS A 175 8.75 -13.03 14.49
C HIS A 175 8.88 -12.15 13.25
N ILE A 176 8.77 -12.77 12.07
CA ILE A 176 8.85 -12.04 10.78
C ILE A 176 7.52 -12.19 10.04
N THR A 177 7.00 -11.06 9.54
CA THR A 177 5.79 -11.06 8.72
C THR A 177 6.00 -10.36 7.39
N THR A 178 5.10 -10.63 6.44
CA THR A 178 4.99 -9.95 5.14
C THR A 178 3.55 -10.00 4.65
N PRO A 179 3.10 -9.14 3.72
CA PRO A 179 1.67 -9.00 3.47
C PRO A 179 1.02 -10.15 2.69
N THR A 180 1.77 -11.00 1.99
CA THR A 180 1.20 -12.08 1.17
C THR A 180 2.01 -13.38 1.24
N PRO A 181 1.38 -14.56 0.97
CA PRO A 181 2.10 -15.83 0.90
C PRO A 181 3.22 -15.84 -0.15
N LEU A 182 3.00 -15.15 -1.29
CA LEU A 182 4.06 -15.02 -2.31
C LEU A 182 5.26 -14.23 -1.78
N ALA A 183 5.02 -13.12 -1.09
CA ALA A 183 6.08 -12.34 -0.47
C ALA A 183 6.82 -13.17 0.61
N ALA A 184 6.12 -13.99 1.39
CA ALA A 184 6.73 -14.89 2.36
C ALA A 184 7.64 -15.92 1.67
N LYS A 185 7.17 -16.53 0.58
CA LYS A 185 7.97 -17.45 -0.23
C LYS A 185 9.21 -16.77 -0.80
N LEU A 186 9.08 -15.57 -1.33
CA LEU A 186 10.23 -14.81 -1.86
C LEU A 186 11.30 -14.56 -0.79
N LEU A 187 10.91 -14.23 0.45
CA LEU A 187 11.85 -14.08 1.55
C LEU A 187 12.53 -15.41 1.92
N ALA A 188 11.77 -16.50 2.00
CA ALA A 188 12.31 -17.84 2.27
C ALA A 188 13.32 -18.24 1.20
N ASP A 189 13.05 -18.01 -0.09
CA ASP A 189 13.93 -18.30 -1.22
C ASP A 189 15.23 -17.46 -1.18
N GLN A 190 15.24 -16.30 -0.46
CA GLN A 190 16.42 -15.45 -0.26
C GLN A 190 17.26 -15.82 0.98
N GLY A 191 16.93 -16.93 1.65
CA GLY A 191 17.74 -17.49 2.72
C GLY A 191 17.48 -16.87 4.10
N PHE A 192 16.28 -16.38 4.37
CA PHE A 192 15.85 -16.03 5.71
C PHE A 192 15.82 -17.29 6.57
N ALA A 193 16.45 -17.24 7.74
CA ALA A 193 16.58 -18.40 8.62
C ALA A 193 15.29 -18.69 9.40
N ARG A 194 14.45 -17.67 9.61
CA ARG A 194 13.18 -17.78 10.32
C ARG A 194 12.02 -17.98 9.34
N GLU A 195 11.00 -18.68 9.81
CA GLU A 195 9.72 -18.74 9.12
C GLU A 195 9.12 -17.33 8.98
N VAL A 196 8.57 -17.05 7.81
CA VAL A 196 7.93 -15.76 7.49
C VAL A 196 6.43 -15.98 7.36
N GLU A 197 5.67 -15.39 8.27
CA GLU A 197 4.21 -15.47 8.23
C GLU A 197 3.62 -14.40 7.28
N SER A 198 2.57 -14.77 6.54
CA SER A 198 1.82 -13.80 5.77
C SER A 198 0.66 -13.21 6.60
N VAL A 199 0.70 -11.90 6.81
CA VAL A 199 -0.39 -11.14 7.45
C VAL A 199 -0.81 -10.03 6.52
N SER A 200 -2.04 -10.06 6.02
CA SER A 200 -2.56 -9.02 5.12
C SER A 200 -2.43 -7.62 5.74
N CYS A 201 -2.16 -6.62 4.89
CA CYS A 201 -2.23 -5.22 5.33
C CYS A 201 -3.62 -4.83 5.84
N GLY A 202 -4.64 -5.56 5.42
CA GLY A 202 -6.03 -5.28 5.78
C GLY A 202 -6.60 -4.05 5.09
N ILE A 203 -7.93 -4.01 5.03
CA ILE A 203 -8.65 -2.87 4.46
C ILE A 203 -9.80 -2.47 5.37
N ASP A 204 -10.07 -1.16 5.47
CA ASP A 204 -11.23 -0.64 6.22
C ASP A 204 -12.50 -0.83 5.39
N LEU A 205 -13.21 -1.91 5.67
CA LEU A 205 -14.43 -2.31 4.97
C LEU A 205 -15.65 -1.44 5.31
N ALA A 206 -15.58 -0.67 6.40
CA ALA A 206 -16.61 0.31 6.75
C ALA A 206 -16.45 1.60 5.94
N ARG A 207 -15.23 1.90 5.53
CA ARG A 207 -14.89 3.07 4.74
C ARG A 207 -14.97 2.83 3.24
N PHE A 208 -14.47 1.67 2.79
CA PHE A 208 -14.49 1.27 1.38
C PHE A 208 -15.59 0.24 1.16
N TYR A 209 -16.64 0.63 0.43
CA TYR A 209 -17.79 -0.20 0.13
C TYR A 209 -18.45 0.23 -1.19
N PRO A 210 -19.22 -0.65 -1.85
CA PRO A 210 -19.95 -0.29 -3.06
C PRO A 210 -20.99 0.80 -2.79
N HIS A 211 -20.93 1.90 -3.52
CA HIS A 211 -21.92 2.97 -3.43
C HIS A 211 -23.16 2.64 -4.26
N ALA A 212 -24.34 2.90 -3.70
CA ALA A 212 -25.62 2.71 -4.41
C ALA A 212 -25.99 3.89 -5.33
N GLU A 213 -25.31 5.04 -5.16
CA GLU A 213 -25.58 6.25 -5.93
C GLU A 213 -25.01 6.16 -7.36
N PRO A 214 -25.58 6.89 -8.32
CA PRO A 214 -25.05 6.95 -9.67
C PRO A 214 -23.60 7.45 -9.69
N LYS A 215 -22.75 6.79 -10.46
CA LYS A 215 -21.32 7.14 -10.59
C LYS A 215 -21.08 8.58 -11.10
N ALA A 216 -22.02 9.13 -11.84
CA ALA A 216 -21.99 10.51 -12.32
C ALA A 216 -21.83 11.54 -11.20
N TRP A 217 -22.41 11.28 -10.01
CA TRP A 217 -22.19 12.11 -8.83
C TRP A 217 -20.71 12.15 -8.41
N ALA A 218 -20.08 10.99 -8.28
CA ALA A 218 -18.68 10.89 -7.89
C ALA A 218 -17.74 11.44 -8.98
N ARG A 219 -18.03 11.20 -10.26
CA ARG A 219 -17.28 11.76 -11.39
C ARG A 219 -17.27 13.29 -11.36
N LYS A 220 -18.40 13.90 -11.05
CA LYS A 220 -18.52 15.36 -10.94
C LYS A 220 -17.61 15.96 -9.84
N LEU A 221 -17.33 15.24 -8.75
CA LEU A 221 -16.42 15.70 -7.70
C LEU A 221 -14.98 15.84 -8.19
N PHE A 222 -14.61 15.14 -9.24
CA PHE A 222 -13.27 15.12 -9.81
C PHE A 222 -13.19 15.74 -11.20
N ASP A 223 -14.22 16.50 -11.61
CA ASP A 223 -14.34 17.13 -12.94
C ASP A 223 -14.16 16.11 -14.09
N LEU A 224 -14.59 14.85 -13.85
CA LEU A 224 -14.58 13.81 -14.86
C LEU A 224 -15.88 13.83 -15.69
N PRO A 225 -15.79 13.71 -17.01
CA PRO A 225 -16.96 13.46 -17.85
C PRO A 225 -17.71 12.19 -17.42
N ASP A 226 -19.04 12.17 -17.63
CA ASP A 226 -19.84 10.98 -17.31
C ASP A 226 -19.69 9.92 -18.40
N ARG A 227 -18.63 9.12 -18.30
CA ARG A 227 -18.20 8.07 -19.24
C ARG A 227 -17.68 6.86 -18.48
N PRO A 228 -17.65 5.66 -19.11
CA PRO A 228 -16.98 4.50 -18.54
C PRO A 228 -15.55 4.82 -18.13
N THR A 229 -15.20 4.60 -16.87
CA THR A 229 -13.94 5.07 -16.27
C THR A 229 -13.10 3.92 -15.73
N ALA A 230 -11.89 3.78 -16.29
CA ALA A 230 -10.84 2.94 -15.70
C ALA A 230 -10.01 3.78 -14.72
N LEU A 231 -9.91 3.34 -13.47
CA LEU A 231 -9.19 4.03 -12.42
C LEU A 231 -7.87 3.34 -12.11
N PHE A 232 -6.83 4.14 -11.92
CA PHE A 232 -5.59 3.74 -11.24
C PHE A 232 -5.38 4.63 -10.01
N VAL A 233 -4.89 4.04 -8.93
CA VAL A 233 -4.49 4.75 -7.70
C VAL A 233 -3.11 4.31 -7.29
N GLY A 234 -2.18 5.26 -7.15
CA GLY A 234 -0.81 5.00 -6.72
C GLY A 234 0.19 6.05 -7.19
N ARG A 235 1.47 5.85 -6.87
CA ARG A 235 2.53 6.72 -7.40
C ARG A 235 2.65 6.57 -8.91
N LEU A 236 2.89 7.66 -9.62
CA LEU A 236 3.10 7.65 -11.06
C LEU A 236 4.58 7.44 -11.37
N ASP A 237 5.11 6.27 -11.00
CA ASP A 237 6.51 5.90 -11.17
C ASP A 237 6.65 4.75 -12.19
N GLU A 238 7.87 4.47 -12.65
CA GLU A 238 8.17 3.55 -13.74
C GLU A 238 7.67 2.12 -13.48
N GLU A 239 7.81 1.63 -12.24
CA GLU A 239 7.37 0.28 -11.87
C GLU A 239 5.85 0.07 -11.94
N LYS A 240 5.07 1.16 -11.99
CA LYS A 240 3.61 1.11 -12.15
C LYS A 240 3.17 0.93 -13.59
N ARG A 241 4.07 1.09 -14.56
CA ARG A 241 3.88 0.80 -15.99
C ARG A 241 2.60 1.41 -16.58
N LEU A 242 2.31 2.65 -16.18
CA LEU A 242 1.10 3.38 -16.60
C LEU A 242 1.10 3.70 -18.10
N ASP A 243 2.28 3.67 -18.74
CA ASP A 243 2.41 3.77 -20.18
C ASP A 243 1.66 2.64 -20.91
N GLU A 244 1.59 1.42 -20.33
CA GLU A 244 0.81 0.30 -20.90
C GLU A 244 -0.70 0.61 -20.85
N LEU A 245 -1.18 1.18 -19.74
CA LEU A 245 -2.58 1.57 -19.59
C LEU A 245 -2.96 2.66 -20.59
N VAL A 246 -2.10 3.69 -20.74
CA VAL A 246 -2.32 4.76 -21.72
C VAL A 246 -2.27 4.21 -23.15
N ARG A 247 -1.33 3.33 -23.49
CA ARG A 247 -1.23 2.67 -24.81
C ARG A 247 -2.40 1.75 -25.13
N ALA A 248 -3.06 1.18 -24.13
CA ALA A 248 -4.24 0.34 -24.32
C ALA A 248 -5.48 1.16 -24.76
N LEU A 249 -5.54 2.43 -24.36
CA LEU A 249 -6.74 3.25 -24.52
C LEU A 249 -7.22 3.42 -25.97
N PRO A 250 -6.38 3.65 -27.00
CA PRO A 250 -6.85 3.70 -28.39
C PRO A 250 -7.63 2.45 -28.82
N TYR A 251 -7.22 1.27 -28.34
CA TYR A 251 -7.89 0.00 -28.65
C TYR A 251 -9.21 -0.14 -27.90
N VAL A 252 -9.25 0.31 -26.63
CA VAL A 252 -10.48 0.36 -25.82
C VAL A 252 -11.51 1.29 -26.46
N LEU A 253 -11.09 2.42 -27.01
CA LEU A 253 -11.96 3.41 -27.68
C LEU A 253 -12.59 2.91 -28.97
N ASN A 254 -12.10 1.81 -29.59
CA ASN A 254 -12.77 1.19 -30.73
C ASN A 254 -14.12 0.56 -30.37
N GLY A 255 -14.37 0.26 -29.10
CA GLY A 255 -15.62 -0.37 -28.65
C GLY A 255 -16.34 0.38 -27.52
N THR A 256 -15.75 1.45 -27.00
CA THR A 256 -16.29 2.19 -25.84
C THR A 256 -16.03 3.69 -25.97
N ASP A 257 -16.75 4.51 -25.19
CA ASP A 257 -16.44 5.93 -24.99
C ASP A 257 -15.64 6.14 -23.67
N ALA A 258 -14.73 5.24 -23.35
CA ALA A 258 -14.05 5.18 -22.08
C ALA A 258 -13.05 6.32 -21.84
N GLN A 259 -12.71 6.48 -20.56
CA GLN A 259 -11.64 7.37 -20.08
C GLN A 259 -10.81 6.67 -19.00
N ILE A 260 -9.60 7.21 -18.77
CA ILE A 260 -8.71 6.76 -17.69
C ILE A 260 -8.57 7.90 -16.67
N ALA A 261 -8.74 7.59 -15.40
CA ALA A 261 -8.46 8.47 -14.28
C ALA A 261 -7.24 7.97 -13.50
N LEU A 262 -6.22 8.81 -13.35
CA LEU A 262 -4.97 8.51 -12.66
C LEU A 262 -4.90 9.34 -11.37
N VAL A 263 -5.05 8.67 -10.23
CA VAL A 263 -4.91 9.27 -8.90
C VAL A 263 -3.50 9.04 -8.37
N GLY A 264 -2.83 10.12 -8.01
CA GLY A 264 -1.51 10.12 -7.44
C GLY A 264 -0.53 11.07 -8.12
N GLN A 265 0.69 11.08 -7.61
CA GLN A 265 1.79 11.90 -8.10
C GLN A 265 3.01 11.02 -8.38
N GLY A 266 3.92 11.47 -9.23
CA GLY A 266 5.16 10.76 -9.55
C GLY A 266 5.88 11.36 -10.74
N ASN A 267 7.11 10.88 -10.96
CA ASN A 267 8.03 11.42 -11.95
C ASN A 267 7.63 11.09 -13.40
N GLN A 268 6.78 10.09 -13.61
CA GLN A 268 6.33 9.67 -14.94
C GLN A 268 5.19 10.53 -15.50
N ARG A 269 4.54 11.39 -14.70
CA ARG A 269 3.41 12.20 -15.17
C ARG A 269 3.72 12.97 -16.48
N PRO A 270 4.84 13.73 -16.62
CA PRO A 270 5.11 14.48 -17.84
C PRO A 270 5.30 13.58 -19.06
N GLU A 271 5.84 12.37 -18.89
CA GLU A 271 6.02 11.41 -19.99
C GLU A 271 4.69 10.77 -20.39
N LEU A 272 3.83 10.47 -19.43
CA LEU A 272 2.49 9.93 -19.67
C LEU A 272 1.60 10.96 -20.40
N GLU A 273 1.68 12.24 -20.04
CA GLU A 273 0.96 13.33 -20.75
C GLU A 273 1.44 13.42 -22.21
N ARG A 274 2.77 13.46 -22.43
CA ARG A 274 3.36 13.46 -23.78
C ARG A 274 3.00 12.20 -24.59
N LEU A 275 2.94 11.03 -23.92
CA LEU A 275 2.50 9.80 -24.58
C LEU A 275 1.05 9.90 -25.02
N ALA A 276 0.16 10.34 -24.14
CA ALA A 276 -1.27 10.48 -24.42
C ALA A 276 -1.53 11.47 -25.59
N GLU A 277 -0.78 12.58 -25.63
CA GLU A 277 -0.81 13.54 -26.76
C GLU A 277 -0.36 12.87 -28.08
N ARG A 278 0.80 12.21 -28.04
CA ARG A 278 1.44 11.59 -29.21
C ARG A 278 0.59 10.51 -29.86
N ILE A 279 -0.20 9.76 -29.05
CA ILE A 279 -1.12 8.73 -29.56
C ILE A 279 -2.58 9.17 -29.68
N GLY A 280 -2.86 10.48 -29.49
CA GLY A 280 -4.16 11.10 -29.75
C GLY A 280 -5.26 10.80 -28.73
N VAL A 281 -4.91 10.48 -27.48
CA VAL A 281 -5.89 10.16 -26.42
C VAL A 281 -5.84 11.11 -25.22
N ARG A 282 -5.19 12.28 -25.35
CA ARG A 282 -4.98 13.23 -24.24
C ARG A 282 -6.28 13.62 -23.55
N GLU A 283 -7.36 13.84 -24.32
CA GLU A 283 -8.69 14.22 -23.84
C GLU A 283 -9.44 13.09 -23.09
N ARG A 284 -8.83 11.92 -23.01
CA ARG A 284 -9.38 10.72 -22.37
C ARG A 284 -8.55 10.25 -21.19
N VAL A 285 -7.45 10.94 -20.86
CA VAL A 285 -6.57 10.62 -19.74
C VAL A 285 -6.56 11.78 -18.75
N PHE A 286 -7.11 11.56 -17.56
CA PHE A 286 -7.28 12.54 -16.50
C PHE A 286 -6.27 12.29 -15.36
N PHE A 287 -5.43 13.27 -15.09
CA PHE A 287 -4.45 13.23 -14.00
C PHE A 287 -5.02 13.98 -12.79
N LEU A 288 -5.63 13.27 -11.86
CA LEU A 288 -6.31 13.85 -10.70
C LEU A 288 -5.34 14.36 -9.63
N GLY A 289 -4.05 13.98 -9.73
CA GLY A 289 -3.06 14.38 -8.75
C GLY A 289 -3.28 13.70 -7.40
N TYR A 290 -2.84 14.35 -6.33
CA TYR A 290 -3.08 13.88 -4.97
C TYR A 290 -4.55 14.05 -4.59
N VAL A 291 -5.20 12.96 -4.23
CA VAL A 291 -6.53 12.96 -3.65
C VAL A 291 -6.39 12.73 -2.14
N PRO A 292 -6.92 13.61 -1.29
CA PRO A 292 -6.92 13.42 0.16
C PRO A 292 -7.54 12.09 0.57
N ASP A 293 -7.02 11.49 1.64
CA ASP A 293 -7.44 10.15 2.07
C ASP A 293 -8.96 10.08 2.32
N GLU A 294 -9.56 11.13 2.90
CA GLU A 294 -10.99 11.23 3.14
C GLU A 294 -11.85 11.18 1.86
N ASN A 295 -11.30 11.57 0.71
CA ASN A 295 -11.99 11.59 -0.58
C ASN A 295 -11.69 10.33 -1.44
N MET A 296 -10.85 9.42 -0.95
CA MET A 296 -10.52 8.20 -1.70
C MET A 296 -11.72 7.29 -1.98
N PRO A 297 -12.69 7.07 -1.05
CA PRO A 297 -13.89 6.29 -1.37
C PRO A 297 -14.67 6.84 -2.56
N GLN A 298 -14.76 8.18 -2.70
CA GLN A 298 -15.44 8.82 -3.82
C GLN A 298 -14.67 8.64 -5.15
N ALA A 299 -13.34 8.61 -5.09
CA ALA A 299 -12.53 8.34 -6.29
C ALA A 299 -12.79 6.91 -6.80
N PHE A 300 -12.89 5.92 -5.93
CA PHE A 300 -13.29 4.56 -6.34
C PHE A 300 -14.74 4.50 -6.81
N ALA A 301 -15.67 5.24 -6.18
CA ALA A 301 -17.07 5.31 -6.60
C ALA A 301 -17.25 5.91 -8.02
N ALA A 302 -16.32 6.75 -8.48
CA ALA A 302 -16.35 7.32 -9.83
C ALA A 302 -16.02 6.31 -10.94
N ALA A 303 -15.42 5.16 -10.59
CA ALA A 303 -14.85 4.20 -11.53
C ALA A 303 -15.82 3.05 -11.91
N ASP A 304 -15.56 2.41 -13.05
CA ASP A 304 -16.23 1.20 -13.53
C ASP A 304 -15.34 -0.03 -13.43
N LEU A 305 -14.04 0.15 -13.52
CA LEU A 305 -13.03 -0.88 -13.26
C LEU A 305 -11.78 -0.25 -12.64
N PHE A 306 -11.01 -1.06 -11.96
CA PHE A 306 -9.70 -0.70 -11.44
C PHE A 306 -8.61 -1.38 -12.26
N ALA A 307 -7.62 -0.59 -12.73
CA ALA A 307 -6.51 -1.09 -13.52
C ALA A 307 -5.19 -0.95 -12.76
N MET A 308 -4.46 -2.07 -12.55
CA MET A 308 -3.18 -2.10 -11.85
C MET A 308 -2.10 -2.77 -12.71
N PRO A 309 -1.45 -2.05 -13.63
CA PRO A 309 -0.41 -2.61 -14.49
C PRO A 309 0.97 -2.74 -13.81
N SER A 310 1.04 -2.53 -12.51
CA SER A 310 2.28 -2.56 -11.71
C SER A 310 2.97 -3.92 -11.74
N VAL A 311 4.30 -3.90 -11.77
CA VAL A 311 5.14 -5.12 -11.68
C VAL A 311 5.90 -5.24 -10.36
N ALA A 312 5.55 -4.43 -9.35
CA ALA A 312 6.31 -4.32 -8.10
C ALA A 312 5.42 -4.28 -6.83
N GLU A 313 4.29 -4.99 -6.85
CA GLU A 313 3.38 -5.03 -5.69
C GLU A 313 3.70 -6.21 -4.76
N LEU A 314 3.80 -5.95 -3.45
CA LEU A 314 3.82 -7.02 -2.43
C LEU A 314 2.41 -7.39 -1.95
N GLN A 315 1.44 -6.46 -2.01
CA GLN A 315 0.02 -6.75 -1.86
C GLN A 315 -0.87 -5.82 -2.68
N SER A 316 -0.55 -4.54 -2.82
CA SER A 316 -1.39 -3.49 -3.43
C SER A 316 -2.62 -3.12 -2.60
N ILE A 317 -2.42 -2.21 -1.65
CA ILE A 317 -3.53 -1.67 -0.82
C ILE A 317 -4.60 -1.02 -1.71
N ALA A 318 -4.20 -0.29 -2.75
CA ALA A 318 -5.13 0.37 -3.67
C ALA A 318 -6.03 -0.65 -4.43
N THR A 319 -5.49 -1.83 -4.78
CA THR A 319 -6.30 -2.90 -5.37
C THR A 319 -7.31 -3.44 -4.36
N LEU A 320 -6.93 -3.63 -3.10
CA LEU A 320 -7.85 -4.05 -2.04
C LEU A 320 -8.95 -3.00 -1.79
N GLU A 321 -8.62 -1.70 -1.81
CA GLU A 321 -9.58 -0.60 -1.69
C GLU A 321 -10.58 -0.60 -2.85
N ALA A 322 -10.10 -0.79 -4.07
CA ALA A 322 -10.93 -0.91 -5.26
C ALA A 322 -11.87 -2.13 -5.16
N MET A 323 -11.34 -3.28 -4.77
CA MET A 323 -12.14 -4.51 -4.56
C MET A 323 -13.18 -4.32 -3.47
N ALA A 324 -12.80 -3.71 -2.34
CA ALA A 324 -13.72 -3.38 -1.25
C ALA A 324 -14.85 -2.44 -1.70
N SER A 325 -14.55 -1.55 -2.64
CA SER A 325 -15.51 -0.64 -3.28
C SER A 325 -16.34 -1.30 -4.39
N GLY A 326 -16.17 -2.62 -4.62
CA GLY A 326 -16.94 -3.40 -5.58
C GLY A 326 -16.50 -3.18 -7.03
N LEU A 327 -15.26 -2.80 -7.30
CA LEU A 327 -14.75 -2.65 -8.65
C LEU A 327 -14.16 -3.96 -9.19
N PRO A 328 -14.48 -4.34 -10.43
CA PRO A 328 -13.71 -5.34 -11.15
C PRO A 328 -12.25 -4.92 -11.29
N VAL A 329 -11.34 -5.89 -11.35
CA VAL A 329 -9.90 -5.63 -11.42
C VAL A 329 -9.32 -6.13 -12.74
N VAL A 330 -8.49 -5.29 -13.40
CA VAL A 330 -7.57 -5.73 -14.46
C VAL A 330 -6.16 -5.44 -13.99
N ALA A 331 -5.36 -6.48 -13.78
CA ALA A 331 -4.05 -6.35 -13.18
C ALA A 331 -2.97 -7.10 -13.97
N ALA A 332 -1.72 -6.65 -13.85
CA ALA A 332 -0.58 -7.36 -14.41
C ALA A 332 -0.40 -8.73 -13.72
N ASN A 333 -0.10 -9.78 -14.50
CA ASN A 333 0.31 -11.08 -13.97
C ASN A 333 1.74 -11.00 -13.42
N ALA A 334 1.91 -10.25 -12.33
CA ALA A 334 3.20 -9.97 -11.75
C ALA A 334 3.14 -9.88 -10.23
N MET A 335 4.17 -10.40 -9.57
CA MET A 335 4.33 -10.34 -8.12
C MET A 335 3.07 -10.80 -7.37
N ALA A 336 2.58 -9.99 -6.41
CA ALA A 336 1.44 -10.35 -5.58
C ALA A 336 0.06 -10.09 -6.23
N LEU A 337 -0.02 -9.45 -7.40
CA LEU A 337 -1.29 -9.14 -8.02
C LEU A 337 -2.14 -10.37 -8.37
N PRO A 338 -1.56 -11.50 -8.86
CA PRO A 338 -2.32 -12.74 -9.09
C PRO A 338 -3.04 -13.27 -7.85
N HIS A 339 -2.56 -12.94 -6.64
CA HIS A 339 -3.22 -13.31 -5.39
C HIS A 339 -4.55 -12.58 -5.16
N LEU A 340 -4.72 -11.40 -5.77
CA LEU A 340 -5.91 -10.56 -5.63
C LEU A 340 -6.89 -10.69 -6.80
N VAL A 341 -6.53 -11.42 -7.84
CA VAL A 341 -7.36 -11.57 -9.05
C VAL A 341 -7.69 -13.03 -9.30
N ALA A 342 -8.97 -13.36 -9.11
CA ALA A 342 -9.54 -14.67 -9.36
C ALA A 342 -10.82 -14.50 -10.22
N ASP A 343 -11.99 -14.78 -9.67
CA ASP A 343 -13.28 -14.61 -10.34
C ASP A 343 -13.78 -13.15 -10.36
N ASN A 344 -12.96 -12.20 -9.97
CA ASN A 344 -13.26 -10.77 -9.79
C ASN A 344 -12.64 -9.88 -10.87
N GLY A 345 -11.99 -10.48 -11.88
CA GLY A 345 -11.32 -9.69 -12.90
C GLY A 345 -10.43 -10.51 -13.83
N TYR A 346 -9.44 -9.86 -14.43
CA TYR A 346 -8.54 -10.47 -15.40
C TYR A 346 -7.08 -10.11 -15.12
N LEU A 347 -6.20 -11.07 -15.37
CA LEU A 347 -4.76 -10.86 -15.41
C LEU A 347 -4.30 -10.70 -16.86
N PHE A 348 -3.30 -9.84 -17.08
CA PHE A 348 -2.61 -9.75 -18.36
C PHE A 348 -1.09 -9.83 -18.15
N GLU A 349 -0.37 -10.37 -19.13
CA GLU A 349 1.09 -10.41 -19.08
C GLU A 349 1.67 -9.00 -19.23
N PRO A 350 2.62 -8.58 -18.38
CA PRO A 350 3.29 -7.30 -18.55
C PRO A 350 3.80 -7.10 -19.98
N ARG A 351 3.54 -5.93 -20.56
CA ARG A 351 3.77 -5.54 -21.96
C ARG A 351 2.73 -6.05 -22.97
N ASP A 352 1.81 -6.90 -22.60
CA ASP A 352 0.70 -7.29 -23.49
C ASP A 352 -0.45 -6.25 -23.42
N VAL A 353 -0.20 -5.11 -24.08
CA VAL A 353 -1.15 -3.99 -24.18
C VAL A 353 -2.47 -4.41 -24.83
N MET A 354 -2.42 -5.37 -25.76
CA MET A 354 -3.63 -5.85 -26.46
C MET A 354 -4.52 -6.69 -25.55
N SER A 355 -3.94 -7.54 -24.72
CA SER A 355 -4.70 -8.28 -23.70
C SER A 355 -5.30 -7.34 -22.65
N LEU A 356 -4.53 -6.35 -22.16
CA LEU A 356 -5.02 -5.31 -21.27
C LEU A 356 -6.23 -4.58 -21.88
N ALA A 357 -6.11 -4.10 -23.13
CA ALA A 357 -7.20 -3.40 -23.83
C ALA A 357 -8.44 -4.28 -23.98
N ARG A 358 -8.28 -5.54 -24.38
CA ARG A 358 -9.38 -6.50 -24.53
C ARG A 358 -10.13 -6.71 -23.21
N HIS A 359 -9.41 -6.94 -22.10
CA HIS A 359 -10.01 -7.14 -20.79
C HIS A 359 -10.75 -5.90 -20.30
N MET A 360 -10.15 -4.71 -20.47
CA MET A 360 -10.83 -3.44 -20.16
C MET A 360 -12.11 -3.28 -20.99
N THR A 361 -12.05 -3.50 -22.30
CA THR A 361 -13.22 -3.39 -23.19
C THR A 361 -14.32 -4.35 -22.76
N THR A 362 -13.98 -5.63 -22.50
CA THR A 362 -14.94 -6.65 -22.08
C THR A 362 -15.70 -6.22 -20.82
N ILE A 363 -15.01 -5.69 -19.81
CA ILE A 363 -15.67 -5.22 -18.58
C ILE A 363 -16.50 -3.96 -18.82
N LEU A 364 -16.00 -3.01 -19.62
CA LEU A 364 -16.65 -1.72 -19.82
C LEU A 364 -17.88 -1.78 -20.72
N THR A 365 -18.02 -2.84 -21.54
CA THR A 365 -19.15 -3.02 -22.47
C THR A 365 -20.23 -3.99 -21.97
N ASP A 366 -20.00 -4.71 -20.87
CA ASP A 366 -20.91 -5.71 -20.31
C ASP A 366 -21.25 -5.37 -18.86
N ASP A 367 -22.43 -4.78 -18.64
CA ASP A 367 -22.90 -4.33 -17.32
C ASP A 367 -23.12 -5.51 -16.35
N ASP A 368 -23.63 -6.64 -16.85
CA ASP A 368 -23.90 -7.83 -16.03
C ASP A 368 -22.59 -8.48 -15.61
N LEU A 369 -21.64 -8.58 -16.52
CA LEU A 369 -20.29 -9.04 -16.20
C LEU A 369 -19.64 -8.13 -15.16
N ARG A 370 -19.71 -6.81 -15.37
CA ARG A 370 -19.11 -5.81 -14.46
C ARG A 370 -19.71 -5.93 -13.05
N ALA A 371 -21.02 -6.07 -12.95
CA ALA A 371 -21.71 -6.24 -11.67
C ALA A 371 -21.29 -7.55 -10.96
N ARG A 372 -21.19 -8.67 -11.71
CA ARG A 372 -20.76 -9.96 -11.18
C ARG A 372 -19.33 -9.93 -10.69
N LEU A 373 -18.39 -9.39 -11.49
CA LEU A 373 -16.99 -9.28 -11.11
C LEU A 373 -16.81 -8.32 -9.91
N GLY A 374 -17.56 -7.21 -9.88
CA GLY A 374 -17.54 -6.26 -8.76
C GLY A 374 -18.02 -6.89 -7.46
N LYS A 375 -19.07 -7.74 -7.51
CA LYS A 375 -19.52 -8.52 -6.35
C LYS A 375 -18.42 -9.48 -5.87
N ALA A 376 -17.80 -10.22 -6.78
CA ALA A 376 -16.72 -11.14 -6.45
C ALA A 376 -15.50 -10.39 -5.86
N SER A 377 -15.17 -9.18 -6.35
CA SER A 377 -14.18 -8.30 -5.75
C SER A 377 -14.50 -7.98 -4.28
N ARG A 378 -15.74 -7.57 -4.00
CA ARG A 378 -16.19 -7.29 -2.62
C ARG A 378 -16.10 -8.52 -1.74
N ASP A 379 -16.58 -9.66 -2.22
CA ASP A 379 -16.56 -10.92 -1.46
C ASP A 379 -15.12 -11.34 -1.11
N LEU A 380 -14.18 -11.19 -2.03
CA LEU A 380 -12.75 -11.45 -1.75
C LEU A 380 -12.17 -10.41 -0.79
N ALA A 381 -12.48 -9.11 -0.95
CA ALA A 381 -12.00 -8.07 -0.06
C ALA A 381 -12.44 -8.26 1.41
N LEU A 382 -13.60 -8.87 1.65
CA LEU A 382 -14.10 -9.20 3.00
C LEU A 382 -13.14 -10.13 3.76
N THR A 383 -12.35 -10.95 3.07
CA THR A 383 -11.32 -11.81 3.70
C THR A 383 -10.09 -11.03 4.17
N HIS A 384 -9.95 -9.79 3.75
CA HIS A 384 -8.85 -8.88 4.08
C HIS A 384 -9.25 -7.77 5.05
N ASP A 385 -10.22 -8.02 5.94
CA ASP A 385 -10.63 -7.03 6.94
C ASP A 385 -9.45 -6.58 7.81
N HIS A 386 -9.30 -5.27 7.95
CA HIS A 386 -8.29 -4.64 8.80
C HIS A 386 -8.37 -5.11 10.26
N GLN A 387 -9.56 -5.36 10.80
CA GLN A 387 -9.74 -5.85 12.16
C GLN A 387 -9.11 -7.24 12.37
N ASN A 388 -9.18 -8.10 11.36
CA ASN A 388 -8.53 -9.42 11.39
C ASN A 388 -6.99 -9.28 11.41
N SER A 389 -6.45 -8.33 10.65
CA SER A 389 -5.01 -8.04 10.64
C SER A 389 -4.54 -7.52 12.00
N LEU A 390 -5.27 -6.57 12.60
CA LEU A 390 -4.97 -6.07 13.95
C LEU A 390 -4.98 -7.18 15.00
N ALA A 391 -6.03 -8.01 15.01
CA ALA A 391 -6.15 -9.13 15.94
C ALA A 391 -5.01 -10.15 15.76
N ARG A 392 -4.57 -10.40 14.52
CA ARG A 392 -3.43 -11.29 14.27
C ARG A 392 -2.11 -10.69 14.79
N PHE A 393 -1.87 -9.39 14.60
CA PHE A 393 -0.70 -8.73 15.15
C PHE A 393 -0.70 -8.73 16.68
N GLU A 394 -1.83 -8.46 17.34
CA GLU A 394 -1.92 -8.57 18.80
C GLU A 394 -1.60 -9.98 19.28
N LYS A 395 -2.07 -11.02 18.59
CA LYS A 395 -1.73 -12.40 18.91
C LYS A 395 -0.24 -12.69 18.72
N ILE A 396 0.39 -12.17 17.67
CA ILE A 396 1.85 -12.27 17.46
C ILE A 396 2.60 -11.60 18.62
N TYR A 397 2.14 -10.40 19.05
CA TYR A 397 2.76 -9.74 20.22
C TYR A 397 2.62 -10.58 21.48
N ASP A 398 1.48 -11.25 21.69
CA ASP A 398 1.30 -12.20 22.81
C ASP A 398 2.28 -13.37 22.74
N GLU A 399 2.51 -13.89 21.55
CA GLU A 399 3.40 -15.04 21.31
C GLU A 399 4.87 -14.70 21.58
N VAL A 400 5.32 -13.49 21.23
CA VAL A 400 6.74 -13.10 21.40
C VAL A 400 7.05 -12.49 22.77
N THR A 401 6.04 -12.08 23.55
CA THR A 401 6.22 -11.47 24.88
C THR A 401 6.07 -12.48 26.03
N ARG A 402 5.72 -13.72 25.75
CA ARG A 402 5.69 -14.84 26.71
C ARG A 402 7.09 -15.37 26.95
#